data_b219ff96b8cbe2ade15b90a9187ce748
#
_entry.id   b219ff96b8cbe2ade15b90a9187ce748
#
_cell.length_a   1.000
_cell.length_b   1.000
_cell.length_c   1.000
_cell.angle_alpha   90.00
_cell.angle_beta   90.00
_cell.angle_gamma   90.00
#
_symmetry.space_group_name_H-M   'P 1'
#
loop_
_entity.id
_entity.type
_entity.pdbx_description
1 polymer ?
#
loop_
_entity_poly.entity_id
_entity_poly.type
_entity_poly.pdbx_seq_one_letter_code
_entity_poly.pdbx_strand_id
1 'polypeptide(L)'
;MKLFHILAATLAATAITGCGGSATNIADTVADSVATPAQELLQRLQKVQDAGLTIYGHDDDPVYGVNWFGDEGRSDVLETAGDYPGMMHWDLGLIEVSSVLNLDSVAFDRMAREMALQDKRGGINAISWHPLNPHTGKDAWQPVDTDVVTLAVTPGTAENDTLKVWLGRAADYLASIKNEAGEPIPLIFRPWHEMSGGWFWWGGPNTTVESYRKLWDMTREAFDARGLDNILYAYSPDVVGSKEEYMTWYPGDDKVDILGADVYHRDGAEGTDRWFASIDSTYGS
;
A
#
# COMPACT_ATOMS: atom_id res chain seq x y z
N MET A 1 -18.87 -2.62 20.39
CA MET A 1 -17.74 -2.69 21.31
C MET A 1 -17.49 -4.16 21.66
N LYS A 2 -16.71 -4.85 20.85
CA LYS A 2 -16.18 -6.20 21.16
C LYS A 2 -14.69 -6.21 20.84
N LEU A 3 -13.92 -6.41 21.90
CA LEU A 3 -12.47 -6.53 21.91
C LEU A 3 -12.01 -7.68 21.00
N PHE A 4 -11.07 -7.40 20.12
CA PHE A 4 -10.24 -8.46 19.55
C PHE A 4 -9.23 -8.89 20.62
N HIS A 5 -9.32 -10.16 21.02
CA HIS A 5 -8.42 -10.75 21.98
C HIS A 5 -7.10 -11.11 21.28
N ILE A 6 -6.05 -10.43 21.68
CA ILE A 6 -4.69 -10.89 21.42
C ILE A 6 -4.48 -12.13 22.28
N LEU A 7 -4.28 -13.27 21.64
CA LEU A 7 -3.97 -14.53 22.31
C LEU A 7 -2.51 -14.50 22.77
N ALA A 8 -2.27 -14.06 24.00
CA ALA A 8 -0.99 -14.26 24.65
C ALA A 8 -0.87 -15.73 25.06
N ALA A 9 -0.01 -16.48 24.38
CA ALA A 9 0.33 -17.84 24.75
C ALA A 9 1.21 -17.82 26.01
N THR A 10 0.60 -18.08 27.16
CA THR A 10 1.33 -18.32 28.41
C THR A 10 1.84 -19.75 28.38
N LEU A 11 3.14 -19.95 28.18
CA LEU A 11 3.79 -21.24 28.41
C LEU A 11 3.91 -21.47 29.92
N ALA A 12 3.14 -22.45 30.45
CA ALA A 12 3.35 -22.97 31.78
C ALA A 12 4.59 -23.91 31.78
N ALA A 13 5.65 -23.50 32.48
CA ALA A 13 6.83 -24.32 32.68
C ALA A 13 6.54 -25.35 33.79
N THR A 14 6.42 -26.63 33.42
CA THR A 14 6.46 -27.75 34.35
C THR A 14 7.93 -28.10 34.61
N ALA A 15 8.38 -27.92 35.84
CA ALA A 15 9.71 -28.33 36.25
C ALA A 15 9.78 -29.88 36.38
N ILE A 16 10.63 -30.50 35.57
CA ILE A 16 11.06 -31.89 35.74
C ILE A 16 12.48 -31.84 36.29
N THR A 17 12.64 -32.29 37.55
CA THR A 17 13.96 -32.51 38.16
C THR A 17 14.56 -33.80 37.62
N GLY A 18 15.67 -33.69 36.89
CA GLY A 18 16.49 -34.80 36.43
C GLY A 18 17.94 -34.40 36.25
N CYS A 19 18.86 -35.13 36.86
CA CYS A 19 20.26 -34.87 37.06
C CYS A 19 21.10 -34.51 35.81
N GLY A 20 21.98 -33.53 35.96
CA GLY A 20 23.35 -33.56 35.42
C GLY A 20 23.50 -33.29 33.94
N GLY A 21 23.52 -32.06 33.54
CA GLY A 21 23.97 -31.58 32.23
C GLY A 21 24.00 -30.07 32.23
N SER A 22 25.11 -29.49 31.80
CA SER A 22 25.34 -28.04 31.72
C SER A 22 24.12 -27.28 31.19
N ALA A 23 23.47 -26.51 32.04
CA ALA A 23 22.37 -25.64 31.66
C ALA A 23 22.93 -24.49 30.83
N THR A 24 22.83 -24.59 29.51
CA THR A 24 22.88 -23.39 28.64
C THR A 24 21.61 -22.58 28.91
N ASN A 25 21.80 -21.40 29.42
CA ASN A 25 20.71 -20.43 29.67
C ASN A 25 19.96 -20.17 28.36
N ILE A 26 18.71 -20.66 28.26
CA ILE A 26 17.76 -20.35 27.21
C ILE A 26 17.16 -18.89 27.38
N ALA A 27 17.66 -18.15 28.37
CA ALA A 27 17.18 -16.80 28.70
C ALA A 27 17.77 -15.68 27.83
N ASP A 28 18.72 -15.94 26.93
CA ASP A 28 19.47 -14.91 26.23
C ASP A 28 19.24 -14.84 24.71
N THR A 29 18.08 -15.27 24.20
CA THR A 29 17.78 -15.14 22.76
C THR A 29 16.38 -14.59 22.45
N VAL A 30 15.84 -13.73 23.30
CA VAL A 30 14.90 -12.70 22.82
C VAL A 30 15.77 -11.45 22.63
N ALA A 31 16.51 -11.41 21.53
CA ALA A 31 16.98 -10.13 21.01
C ALA A 31 15.72 -9.28 20.84
N ASP A 32 15.61 -8.14 21.53
CA ASP A 32 14.65 -7.11 21.20
C ASP A 32 14.89 -6.79 19.71
N SER A 33 14.07 -7.38 18.84
CA SER A 33 14.10 -7.04 17.42
C SER A 33 13.67 -5.59 17.34
N VAL A 34 14.59 -4.73 16.95
CA VAL A 34 14.27 -3.33 16.67
C VAL A 34 13.12 -3.34 15.67
N ALA A 35 12.04 -2.60 15.97
CA ALA A 35 10.88 -2.53 15.10
C ALA A 35 11.31 -2.02 13.71
N THR A 36 10.75 -2.61 12.65
CA THR A 36 11.00 -2.10 11.30
C THR A 36 10.30 -0.76 11.09
N PRO A 37 10.74 0.07 10.11
CA PRO A 37 10.05 1.33 9.81
C PRO A 37 8.55 1.14 9.52
N ALA A 38 8.17 0.04 8.85
CA ALA A 38 6.75 -0.30 8.63
C ALA A 38 6.01 -0.56 9.94
N GLN A 39 6.60 -1.32 10.87
CA GLN A 39 5.99 -1.58 12.18
C GLN A 39 5.83 -0.30 13.01
N GLU A 40 6.78 0.61 12.97
CA GLU A 40 6.68 1.92 13.63
C GLU A 40 5.57 2.79 13.02
N LEU A 41 5.45 2.79 11.68
CA LEU A 41 4.36 3.47 10.99
C LEU A 41 3.00 2.88 11.38
N LEU A 42 2.86 1.55 11.41
CA LEU A 42 1.62 0.89 11.82
C LEU A 42 1.21 1.28 13.24
N GLN A 43 2.15 1.30 14.18
CA GLN A 43 1.90 1.75 15.56
C GLN A 43 1.47 3.22 15.62
N ARG A 44 2.01 4.09 14.75
CA ARG A 44 1.58 5.48 14.65
C ARG A 44 0.14 5.59 14.16
N LEU A 45 -0.22 4.82 13.11
CA LEU A 45 -1.58 4.78 12.57
C LEU A 45 -2.59 4.26 13.62
N GLN A 46 -2.25 3.22 14.37
CA GLN A 46 -3.08 2.71 15.46
C GLN A 46 -3.33 3.76 16.56
N LYS A 47 -2.29 4.52 16.93
CA LYS A 47 -2.46 5.61 17.91
C LYS A 47 -3.41 6.72 17.41
N VAL A 48 -3.36 7.04 16.12
CA VAL A 48 -4.29 8.01 15.51
C VAL A 48 -5.71 7.48 15.55
N GLN A 49 -5.91 6.21 15.19
CA GLN A 49 -7.20 5.53 15.24
C GLN A 49 -7.76 5.47 16.68
N ASP A 50 -6.94 5.06 17.65
CA ASP A 50 -7.33 4.99 19.08
C ASP A 50 -7.72 6.36 19.65
N ALA A 51 -7.11 7.42 19.13
CA ALA A 51 -7.44 8.81 19.50
C ALA A 51 -8.70 9.33 18.79
N GLY A 52 -9.32 8.55 17.89
CA GLY A 52 -10.48 8.98 17.09
C GLY A 52 -10.14 10.12 16.13
N LEU A 53 -8.88 10.21 15.68
CA LEU A 53 -8.42 11.23 14.74
C LEU A 53 -8.39 10.70 13.32
N THR A 54 -8.47 11.61 12.36
CA THR A 54 -8.33 11.33 10.93
C THR A 54 -7.12 12.08 10.38
N ILE A 55 -6.33 11.42 9.54
CA ILE A 55 -5.24 12.05 8.82
C ILE A 55 -5.78 12.51 7.47
N TYR A 56 -5.66 13.81 7.19
CA TYR A 56 -5.96 14.36 5.86
C TYR A 56 -4.77 14.08 4.93
N GLY A 57 -5.05 13.53 3.74
CA GLY A 57 -4.07 13.29 2.68
C GLY A 57 -4.38 14.10 1.42
N HIS A 58 -3.35 14.29 0.57
CA HIS A 58 -3.46 14.94 -0.73
C HIS A 58 -2.50 14.32 -1.73
N ASP A 59 -2.96 14.20 -2.99
CA ASP A 59 -2.14 13.67 -4.08
C ASP A 59 -1.17 14.74 -4.59
N ASP A 60 0.11 14.35 -4.79
CA ASP A 60 1.17 15.14 -5.43
C ASP A 60 1.27 16.61 -4.95
N ASP A 61 0.77 16.93 -3.76
CA ASP A 61 0.55 18.26 -3.21
C ASP A 61 1.73 19.24 -3.37
N PRO A 62 3.00 18.82 -3.16
CA PRO A 62 4.13 19.75 -3.27
C PRO A 62 4.69 19.85 -4.69
N VAL A 63 4.04 19.27 -5.70
CA VAL A 63 4.52 19.27 -7.08
C VAL A 63 3.63 20.08 -8.01
N TYR A 64 2.33 19.96 -7.86
CA TYR A 64 1.36 20.77 -8.61
C TYR A 64 0.09 21.00 -7.80
N GLY A 65 -0.68 21.99 -8.19
CA GLY A 65 -1.96 22.33 -7.58
C GLY A 65 -2.79 23.24 -8.49
N VAL A 66 -3.71 23.98 -7.90
CA VAL A 66 -4.64 24.83 -8.66
C VAL A 66 -3.88 25.95 -9.36
N ASN A 67 -3.80 25.87 -10.69
CA ASN A 67 -3.13 26.85 -11.58
C ASN A 67 -1.60 26.97 -11.39
N TRP A 68 -0.93 25.95 -10.85
CA TRP A 68 0.53 25.93 -10.80
C TRP A 68 1.07 24.52 -11.00
N PHE A 69 2.32 24.43 -11.47
CA PHE A 69 3.05 23.18 -11.66
C PHE A 69 4.54 23.44 -11.49
N GLY A 70 5.21 22.63 -10.71
CA GLY A 70 6.66 22.62 -10.61
C GLY A 70 7.29 23.59 -9.62
N ASP A 71 6.52 24.47 -8.97
CA ASP A 71 7.03 25.46 -8.02
C ASP A 71 7.61 24.75 -6.78
N GLU A 72 8.84 25.12 -6.40
CA GLU A 72 9.50 24.52 -5.26
C GLU A 72 8.93 25.05 -3.92
N GLY A 73 8.65 24.12 -2.97
CA GLY A 73 8.16 24.46 -1.63
C GLY A 73 6.73 24.97 -1.58
N ARG A 74 6.00 24.89 -2.68
CA ARG A 74 4.60 25.26 -2.74
C ARG A 74 3.69 24.09 -2.43
N SER A 75 2.55 24.36 -1.84
CA SER A 75 1.50 23.41 -1.50
C SER A 75 0.18 24.15 -1.33
N ASP A 76 -0.86 23.72 -2.04
CA ASP A 76 -2.20 24.32 -1.90
C ASP A 76 -2.77 24.06 -0.49
N VAL A 77 -2.40 22.93 0.13
CA VAL A 77 -2.82 22.60 1.50
C VAL A 77 -2.11 23.53 2.49
N LEU A 78 -0.79 23.71 2.35
CA LEU A 78 -0.03 24.64 3.20
C LEU A 78 -0.56 26.08 3.07
N GLU A 79 -0.84 26.55 1.85
CA GLU A 79 -1.37 27.90 1.60
C GLU A 79 -2.77 28.08 2.21
N THR A 80 -3.58 27.01 2.27
CA THR A 80 -4.95 27.07 2.77
C THR A 80 -5.06 26.82 4.26
N ALA A 81 -4.34 25.81 4.77
CA ALA A 81 -4.46 25.32 6.15
C ALA A 81 -3.31 25.79 7.08
N GLY A 82 -2.23 26.32 6.52
CA GLY A 82 -1.05 26.74 7.29
C GLY A 82 -0.09 25.59 7.64
N ASP A 83 -0.35 24.38 7.15
CA ASP A 83 0.52 23.21 7.31
C ASP A 83 0.38 22.29 6.10
N TYR A 84 1.36 21.39 5.89
CA TYR A 84 1.30 20.37 4.85
C TYR A 84 0.26 19.28 5.20
N PRO A 85 -0.24 18.52 4.20
CA PRO A 85 -1.12 17.38 4.49
C PRO A 85 -0.38 16.35 5.35
N GLY A 86 -1.09 15.71 6.27
CA GLY A 86 -0.53 14.66 7.12
C GLY A 86 -0.09 13.42 6.35
N MET A 87 -0.66 13.21 5.15
CA MET A 87 -0.28 12.15 4.21
C MET A 87 -0.13 12.74 2.81
N MET A 88 0.94 12.41 2.13
CA MET A 88 1.10 12.66 0.68
C MET A 88 0.97 11.36 -0.07
N HIS A 89 0.17 11.36 -1.12
CA HIS A 89 -0.01 10.22 -1.99
C HIS A 89 0.65 10.46 -3.35
N TRP A 90 1.14 9.38 -3.98
CA TRP A 90 1.91 9.38 -5.22
C TRP A 90 1.49 8.21 -6.10
N ASP A 91 1.85 8.24 -7.37
CA ASP A 91 1.67 7.11 -8.28
C ASP A 91 2.97 6.65 -8.94
N LEU A 92 3.15 5.32 -9.08
CA LEU A 92 4.31 4.71 -9.73
C LEU A 92 4.14 4.52 -11.24
N GLY A 93 2.99 4.81 -11.83
CA GLY A 93 2.72 4.57 -13.24
C GLY A 93 3.85 5.09 -14.13
N LEU A 94 4.26 4.28 -15.09
CA LEU A 94 5.39 4.43 -16.03
C LEU A 94 6.78 4.13 -15.45
N ILE A 95 6.94 3.81 -14.16
CA ILE A 95 8.22 3.30 -13.62
C ILE A 95 8.60 1.98 -14.32
N GLU A 96 7.61 1.19 -14.66
CA GLU A 96 7.75 -0.11 -15.30
C GLU A 96 8.42 -0.06 -16.67
N VAL A 97 8.34 1.08 -17.35
CA VAL A 97 9.03 1.34 -18.63
C VAL A 97 10.24 2.25 -18.48
N SER A 98 10.70 2.47 -17.24
CA SER A 98 11.84 3.33 -16.92
C SER A 98 11.69 4.77 -17.44
N SER A 99 10.47 5.30 -17.40
CA SER A 99 10.22 6.71 -17.65
C SER A 99 10.91 7.58 -16.58
N VAL A 100 11.25 8.81 -16.90
CA VAL A 100 11.73 9.80 -15.94
C VAL A 100 10.58 10.51 -15.23
N LEU A 101 9.37 10.45 -15.78
CA LEU A 101 8.15 11.02 -15.24
C LEU A 101 7.13 9.91 -14.98
N ASN A 102 6.34 10.06 -13.93
CA ASN A 102 5.18 9.21 -13.71
C ASN A 102 4.01 9.61 -14.63
N LEU A 103 2.87 8.95 -14.49
CA LEU A 103 1.68 9.22 -15.33
C LEU A 103 1.10 10.62 -15.12
N ASP A 104 1.33 11.26 -13.96
CA ASP A 104 0.89 12.62 -13.62
C ASP A 104 1.94 13.69 -13.99
N SER A 105 2.95 13.31 -14.77
CA SER A 105 4.06 14.16 -15.17
C SER A 105 4.98 14.61 -14.04
N VAL A 106 4.95 13.92 -12.90
CA VAL A 106 5.86 14.15 -11.77
C VAL A 106 7.17 13.38 -12.01
N ALA A 107 8.29 14.06 -11.87
CA ALA A 107 9.59 13.41 -12.00
C ALA A 107 9.87 12.49 -10.80
N PHE A 108 10.30 11.26 -11.06
CA PHE A 108 10.56 10.26 -10.01
C PHE A 108 11.64 10.69 -9.01
N ASP A 109 12.65 11.44 -9.44
CA ASP A 109 13.67 11.99 -8.55
C ASP A 109 13.12 13.11 -7.64
N ARG A 110 12.19 13.93 -8.17
CA ARG A 110 11.46 14.92 -7.35
C ARG A 110 10.54 14.22 -6.37
N MET A 111 9.77 13.24 -6.80
CA MET A 111 8.90 12.44 -5.94
C MET A 111 9.69 11.87 -4.75
N ALA A 112 10.82 11.21 -4.99
CA ALA A 112 11.67 10.65 -3.93
C ALA A 112 12.16 11.73 -2.94
N ARG A 113 12.54 12.91 -3.43
CA ARG A 113 12.95 14.04 -2.60
C ARG A 113 11.80 14.57 -1.72
N GLU A 114 10.61 14.77 -2.31
CA GLU A 114 9.45 15.26 -1.58
C GLU A 114 8.97 14.24 -0.54
N MET A 115 9.05 12.94 -0.84
CA MET A 115 8.76 11.87 0.12
C MET A 115 9.72 11.90 1.32
N ALA A 116 11.02 12.12 1.09
CA ALA A 116 11.99 12.27 2.17
C ALA A 116 11.72 13.54 3.01
N LEU A 117 11.28 14.64 2.38
CA LEU A 117 10.89 15.85 3.10
C LEU A 117 9.61 15.64 3.92
N GLN A 118 8.64 14.88 3.41
CA GLN A 118 7.42 14.53 4.13
C GLN A 118 7.71 13.66 5.35
N ASP A 119 8.56 12.66 5.22
CA ASP A 119 9.03 11.84 6.34
C ASP A 119 9.73 12.70 7.42
N LYS A 120 10.62 13.61 7.00
CA LYS A 120 11.30 14.56 7.89
C LYS A 120 10.34 15.46 8.67
N ARG A 121 9.19 15.83 8.09
CA ARG A 121 8.12 16.58 8.76
C ARG A 121 7.32 15.71 9.75
N GLY A 122 7.54 14.40 9.75
CA GLY A 122 6.74 13.42 10.49
C GLY A 122 5.43 13.04 9.80
N GLY A 123 5.27 13.41 8.55
CA GLY A 123 4.13 13.00 7.71
C GLY A 123 4.24 11.55 7.22
N ILE A 124 3.28 11.14 6.43
CA ILE A 124 3.16 9.79 5.87
C ILE A 124 3.21 9.88 4.35
N ASN A 125 3.84 8.91 3.72
CA ASN A 125 3.82 8.74 2.27
C ASN A 125 3.04 7.49 1.90
N ALA A 126 2.10 7.62 0.98
CA ALA A 126 1.37 6.52 0.36
C ALA A 126 1.63 6.52 -1.15
N ILE A 127 1.64 5.35 -1.75
CA ILE A 127 1.91 5.19 -3.18
C ILE A 127 0.92 4.19 -3.75
N SER A 128 0.25 4.55 -4.85
CA SER A 128 -0.43 3.59 -5.72
C SER A 128 0.38 3.30 -6.98
N TRP A 129 -0.13 2.40 -7.77
CA TRP A 129 0.50 2.06 -9.04
C TRP A 129 -0.57 1.76 -10.09
N HIS A 130 -0.53 2.52 -11.19
CA HIS A 130 -1.30 2.28 -12.40
C HIS A 130 -0.38 1.76 -13.52
N PRO A 131 0.08 0.50 -13.43
CA PRO A 131 0.98 -0.03 -14.44
C PRO A 131 0.28 -0.20 -15.78
N LEU A 132 1.04 -0.07 -16.84
CA LEU A 132 0.59 -0.41 -18.18
C LEU A 132 0.06 -1.84 -18.22
N ASN A 133 -0.81 -2.14 -19.19
CA ASN A 133 -1.27 -3.49 -19.43
C ASN A 133 -0.11 -4.34 -20.02
N PRO A 134 0.36 -5.41 -19.37
CA PRO A 134 1.52 -6.17 -19.83
C PRO A 134 1.29 -6.97 -21.11
N HIS A 135 0.04 -7.14 -21.54
CA HIS A 135 -0.31 -7.80 -22.79
C HIS A 135 -0.30 -6.83 -23.97
N THR A 136 -0.81 -5.61 -23.77
CA THR A 136 -0.99 -4.64 -24.87
C THR A 136 0.06 -3.53 -24.87
N GLY A 137 0.74 -3.29 -23.77
CA GLY A 137 1.63 -2.16 -23.57
C GLY A 137 0.92 -0.80 -23.47
N LYS A 138 -0.42 -0.81 -23.38
CA LYS A 138 -1.25 0.40 -23.22
C LYS A 138 -1.50 0.70 -21.75
N ASP A 139 -2.20 1.81 -21.48
CA ASP A 139 -2.48 2.26 -20.11
C ASP A 139 -3.32 1.25 -19.28
N ALA A 140 -3.42 1.51 -17.99
CA ALA A 140 -4.15 0.67 -17.04
C ALA A 140 -5.65 0.56 -17.33
N TRP A 141 -6.25 1.59 -17.92
CA TRP A 141 -7.70 1.71 -18.22
C TRP A 141 -8.13 1.05 -19.53
N GLN A 142 -7.34 0.11 -20.04
CA GLN A 142 -7.67 -0.62 -21.27
C GLN A 142 -7.72 -2.12 -21.03
N PRO A 143 -8.78 -2.62 -20.33
CA PRO A 143 -9.04 -4.04 -20.28
C PRO A 143 -9.34 -4.57 -21.69
N VAL A 144 -8.99 -5.82 -21.93
CA VAL A 144 -9.20 -6.53 -23.19
C VAL A 144 -9.96 -7.83 -22.93
N ASP A 145 -10.48 -8.47 -23.97
CA ASP A 145 -11.22 -9.75 -23.87
C ASP A 145 -10.32 -10.95 -23.46
N THR A 146 -9.15 -10.67 -22.93
CA THR A 146 -8.16 -11.67 -22.50
C THR A 146 -7.94 -11.49 -20.99
N ASP A 147 -7.95 -12.58 -20.24
CA ASP A 147 -7.56 -12.55 -18.83
C ASP A 147 -6.05 -12.32 -18.70
N VAL A 148 -5.67 -11.04 -18.73
CA VAL A 148 -4.28 -10.59 -18.69
C VAL A 148 -3.63 -10.95 -17.36
N VAL A 149 -4.37 -10.90 -16.25
CA VAL A 149 -3.82 -11.25 -14.92
C VAL A 149 -3.43 -12.71 -14.90
N THR A 150 -4.30 -13.61 -15.39
CA THR A 150 -3.95 -15.04 -15.47
C THR A 150 -2.70 -15.28 -16.31
N LEU A 151 -2.53 -14.58 -17.43
CA LEU A 151 -1.28 -14.66 -18.21
C LEU A 151 -0.09 -14.14 -17.40
N ALA A 152 -0.24 -12.95 -16.78
CA ALA A 152 0.83 -12.29 -16.04
C ALA A 152 1.31 -13.08 -14.80
N VAL A 153 0.43 -13.91 -14.20
CA VAL A 153 0.81 -14.77 -13.06
C VAL A 153 1.17 -16.22 -13.46
N THR A 154 1.09 -16.56 -14.74
CA THR A 154 1.41 -17.91 -15.24
C THR A 154 2.86 -17.96 -15.69
N PRO A 155 3.73 -18.77 -15.06
CA PRO A 155 5.12 -18.88 -15.44
C PRO A 155 5.30 -19.31 -16.89
N GLY A 156 6.20 -18.65 -17.63
CA GLY A 156 6.55 -18.96 -19.01
C GLY A 156 5.73 -18.24 -20.07
N THR A 157 4.80 -17.36 -19.69
CA THR A 157 4.14 -16.43 -20.60
C THR A 157 4.97 -15.16 -20.77
N ALA A 158 4.80 -14.45 -21.87
CA ALA A 158 5.47 -13.17 -22.11
C ALA A 158 5.01 -12.09 -21.11
N GLU A 159 3.74 -12.11 -20.71
CA GLU A 159 3.15 -11.23 -19.72
C GLU A 159 3.75 -11.46 -18.33
N ASN A 160 4.02 -12.72 -17.95
CA ASN A 160 4.69 -13.05 -16.70
C ASN A 160 6.12 -12.52 -16.65
N ASP A 161 6.88 -12.73 -17.74
CA ASP A 161 8.25 -12.21 -17.82
C ASP A 161 8.25 -10.68 -17.79
N THR A 162 7.29 -10.03 -18.45
CA THR A 162 7.10 -8.59 -18.43
C THR A 162 6.78 -8.10 -17.01
N LEU A 163 5.79 -8.70 -16.34
CA LEU A 163 5.38 -8.31 -14.99
C LEU A 163 6.53 -8.46 -13.98
N LYS A 164 7.32 -9.53 -14.04
CA LYS A 164 8.49 -9.70 -13.18
C LYS A 164 9.51 -8.58 -13.34
N VAL A 165 9.78 -8.13 -14.55
CA VAL A 165 10.66 -6.99 -14.82
C VAL A 165 10.07 -5.72 -14.23
N TRP A 166 8.78 -5.49 -14.39
CA TRP A 166 8.08 -4.31 -13.89
C TRP A 166 8.05 -4.26 -12.37
N LEU A 167 7.70 -5.36 -11.70
CA LEU A 167 7.76 -5.49 -10.25
C LEU A 167 9.18 -5.24 -9.73
N GLY A 168 10.19 -5.74 -10.46
CA GLY A 168 11.58 -5.48 -10.15
C GLY A 168 11.92 -4.00 -10.17
N ARG A 169 11.53 -3.27 -11.20
CA ARG A 169 11.77 -1.82 -11.32
C ARG A 169 11.05 -1.02 -10.25
N ALA A 170 9.78 -1.35 -9.97
CA ALA A 170 9.03 -0.73 -8.89
C ALA A 170 9.73 -0.93 -7.54
N ALA A 171 10.14 -2.16 -7.23
CA ALA A 171 10.85 -2.49 -6.00
C ALA A 171 12.22 -1.78 -5.90
N ASP A 172 12.99 -1.74 -6.99
CA ASP A 172 14.29 -1.05 -7.04
C ASP A 172 14.11 0.47 -6.81
N TYR A 173 13.07 1.08 -7.37
CA TYR A 173 12.77 2.48 -7.11
C TYR A 173 12.38 2.71 -5.64
N LEU A 174 11.46 1.92 -5.07
CA LEU A 174 11.05 2.06 -3.67
C LEU A 174 12.22 1.85 -2.71
N ALA A 175 13.13 0.91 -3.01
CA ALA A 175 14.35 0.70 -2.24
C ALA A 175 15.32 1.90 -2.29
N SER A 176 15.23 2.73 -3.32
CA SER A 176 16.08 3.92 -3.49
C SER A 176 15.60 5.12 -2.67
N ILE A 177 14.34 5.12 -2.19
CA ILE A 177 13.76 6.23 -1.43
C ILE A 177 14.26 6.18 0.02
N LYS A 178 15.04 7.19 0.40
CA LYS A 178 15.74 7.23 1.68
C LYS A 178 15.70 8.62 2.29
N ASN A 179 15.78 8.67 3.61
CA ASN A 179 15.96 9.92 4.35
C ASN A 179 17.40 10.46 4.20
N GLU A 180 17.67 11.62 4.79
CA GLU A 180 18.98 12.27 4.75
C GLU A 180 20.12 11.43 5.40
N ALA A 181 19.76 10.50 6.29
CA ALA A 181 20.72 9.58 6.90
C ALA A 181 21.03 8.35 6.01
N GLY A 182 20.32 8.20 4.88
CA GLY A 182 20.44 7.06 3.98
C GLY A 182 19.64 5.84 4.44
N GLU A 183 18.69 6.02 5.37
CA GLU A 183 17.82 4.97 5.88
C GLU A 183 16.52 4.91 5.07
N PRO A 184 15.92 3.71 4.88
CA PRO A 184 14.60 3.58 4.23
C PRO A 184 13.54 4.35 5.01
N ILE A 185 12.69 5.09 4.31
CA ILE A 185 11.52 5.74 4.91
C ILE A 185 10.31 4.80 4.90
N PRO A 186 9.41 4.86 5.92
CA PRO A 186 8.21 4.05 5.93
C PRO A 186 7.22 4.51 4.86
N LEU A 187 6.61 3.56 4.15
CA LEU A 187 5.69 3.79 3.05
C LEU A 187 4.42 2.97 3.22
N ILE A 188 3.29 3.49 2.71
CA ILE A 188 2.08 2.72 2.45
C ILE A 188 2.03 2.46 0.94
N PHE A 189 2.03 1.20 0.54
CA PHE A 189 1.88 0.82 -0.86
C PHE A 189 0.48 0.25 -1.11
N ARG A 190 -0.23 0.82 -2.08
CA ARG A 190 -1.61 0.49 -2.45
C ARG A 190 -1.67 -0.05 -3.89
N PRO A 191 -1.20 -1.29 -4.11
CA PRO A 191 -1.24 -1.92 -5.43
C PRO A 191 -2.64 -2.42 -5.78
N TRP A 192 -2.91 -2.56 -7.08
CA TRP A 192 -4.05 -3.30 -7.62
C TRP A 192 -5.40 -2.89 -7.04
N HIS A 193 -5.55 -1.59 -6.72
CA HIS A 193 -6.73 -0.99 -6.13
C HIS A 193 -7.95 -1.02 -7.08
N GLU A 194 -9.12 -0.75 -6.53
CA GLU A 194 -10.39 -0.72 -7.27
C GLU A 194 -10.68 -2.01 -8.06
N MET A 195 -10.16 -3.14 -7.59
CA MET A 195 -10.29 -4.44 -8.27
C MET A 195 -11.74 -4.94 -8.36
N SER A 196 -12.65 -4.39 -7.58
CA SER A 196 -14.09 -4.69 -7.66
C SER A 196 -14.74 -4.13 -8.94
N GLY A 197 -14.09 -3.14 -9.59
CA GLY A 197 -14.51 -2.55 -10.86
C GLY A 197 -13.88 -3.19 -12.08
N GLY A 198 -14.40 -2.86 -13.27
CA GLY A 198 -13.96 -3.45 -14.55
C GLY A 198 -13.12 -2.54 -15.44
N TRP A 199 -12.71 -1.39 -14.96
CA TRP A 199 -11.98 -0.39 -15.78
C TRP A 199 -10.48 -0.60 -15.84
N PHE A 200 -9.89 -1.28 -14.87
CA PHE A 200 -8.47 -1.67 -14.91
C PHE A 200 -8.29 -3.09 -15.46
N TRP A 201 -7.16 -3.36 -16.09
CA TRP A 201 -6.86 -4.70 -16.61
C TRP A 201 -6.76 -5.76 -15.52
N TRP A 202 -6.53 -5.37 -14.26
CA TRP A 202 -6.51 -6.28 -13.08
C TRP A 202 -7.84 -6.38 -12.35
N GLY A 203 -8.90 -5.68 -12.81
CA GLY A 203 -10.19 -5.60 -12.13
C GLY A 203 -11.10 -6.82 -12.36
N GLY A 204 -12.09 -6.94 -11.49
CA GLY A 204 -12.98 -8.08 -11.29
C GLY A 204 -13.51 -8.79 -12.52
N PRO A 205 -14.22 -8.15 -13.47
CA PRO A 205 -14.75 -8.88 -14.61
C PRO A 205 -13.69 -9.32 -15.62
N ASN A 206 -12.44 -8.86 -15.48
CA ASN A 206 -11.35 -9.12 -16.42
C ASN A 206 -10.44 -10.28 -15.98
N THR A 207 -10.62 -10.81 -14.76
CA THR A 207 -9.79 -11.87 -14.21
C THR A 207 -10.53 -12.71 -13.14
N THR A 208 -9.84 -13.73 -12.61
CA THR A 208 -10.33 -14.55 -11.51
C THR A 208 -9.77 -14.09 -10.17
N VAL A 209 -10.50 -14.36 -9.08
CA VAL A 209 -10.03 -14.10 -7.71
C VAL A 209 -8.69 -14.80 -7.43
N GLU A 210 -8.53 -16.03 -7.93
CA GLU A 210 -7.29 -16.80 -7.76
C GLU A 210 -6.10 -16.10 -8.43
N SER A 211 -6.27 -15.65 -9.67
CA SER A 211 -5.20 -14.97 -10.42
C SER A 211 -4.86 -13.60 -9.80
N TYR A 212 -5.86 -12.86 -9.34
CA TYR A 212 -5.66 -11.61 -8.61
C TYR A 212 -4.86 -11.81 -7.32
N ARG A 213 -5.18 -12.84 -6.53
CA ARG A 213 -4.41 -13.17 -5.30
C ARG A 213 -2.97 -13.57 -5.61
N LYS A 214 -2.74 -14.31 -6.70
CA LYS A 214 -1.37 -14.61 -7.16
C LYS A 214 -0.61 -13.36 -7.60
N LEU A 215 -1.30 -12.36 -8.14
CA LEU A 215 -0.69 -11.07 -8.49
C LEU A 215 -0.16 -10.36 -7.22
N TRP A 216 -0.91 -10.42 -6.13
CA TRP A 216 -0.45 -9.96 -4.81
C TRP A 216 0.75 -10.76 -4.31
N ASP A 217 0.71 -12.09 -4.41
CA ASP A 217 1.84 -12.95 -4.03
C ASP A 217 3.12 -12.56 -4.76
N MET A 218 3.05 -12.42 -6.09
CA MET A 218 4.19 -12.02 -6.90
C MET A 218 4.72 -10.63 -6.54
N THR A 219 3.82 -9.69 -6.19
CA THR A 219 4.21 -8.34 -5.75
C THR A 219 4.98 -8.41 -4.44
N ARG A 220 4.44 -9.11 -3.44
CA ARG A 220 5.10 -9.31 -2.14
C ARG A 220 6.46 -9.99 -2.31
N GLU A 221 6.52 -11.10 -3.04
CA GLU A 221 7.75 -11.84 -3.30
C GLU A 221 8.84 -10.97 -3.97
N ALA A 222 8.45 -10.14 -4.94
CA ALA A 222 9.39 -9.25 -5.62
C ALA A 222 9.96 -8.17 -4.69
N PHE A 223 9.16 -7.65 -3.77
CA PHE A 223 9.55 -6.60 -2.84
C PHE A 223 10.34 -7.19 -1.66
N ASP A 224 9.92 -8.32 -1.11
CA ASP A 224 10.62 -9.05 -0.06
C ASP A 224 12.03 -9.50 -0.51
N ALA A 225 12.16 -9.91 -1.78
CA ALA A 225 13.45 -10.27 -2.38
C ALA A 225 14.45 -9.08 -2.43
N ARG A 226 13.99 -7.86 -2.25
CA ARG A 226 14.82 -6.64 -2.16
C ARG A 226 14.97 -6.11 -0.74
N GLY A 227 14.43 -6.84 0.25
CA GLY A 227 14.51 -6.48 1.65
C GLY A 227 13.69 -5.22 2.00
N LEU A 228 12.56 -5.00 1.33
CA LEU A 228 11.67 -3.86 1.58
C LEU A 228 10.80 -4.13 2.83
N ASP A 229 11.38 -3.99 4.00
CA ASP A 229 10.73 -4.16 5.32
C ASP A 229 10.12 -2.85 5.88
N ASN A 230 10.14 -1.80 5.06
CA ASN A 230 9.63 -0.47 5.36
C ASN A 230 8.24 -0.18 4.76
N ILE A 231 7.56 -1.18 4.17
CA ILE A 231 6.30 -1.00 3.46
C ILE A 231 5.12 -1.64 4.21
N LEU A 232 4.06 -0.86 4.43
CA LEU A 232 2.73 -1.35 4.76
C LEU A 232 1.91 -1.49 3.47
N TYR A 233 1.12 -2.54 3.38
CA TYR A 233 0.32 -2.83 2.19
C TYR A 233 -1.16 -2.52 2.43
N ALA A 234 -1.75 -1.71 1.54
CA ALA A 234 -3.15 -1.33 1.59
C ALA A 234 -3.96 -2.06 0.52
N TYR A 235 -5.04 -2.72 0.93
CA TYR A 235 -6.07 -3.29 0.07
C TYR A 235 -7.24 -2.31 -0.02
N SER A 236 -7.64 -1.90 -1.23
CA SER A 236 -8.60 -0.82 -1.45
C SER A 236 -9.49 -1.13 -2.66
N PRO A 237 -10.65 -1.79 -2.48
CA PRO A 237 -11.66 -1.89 -3.53
C PRO A 237 -12.38 -0.56 -3.78
N ASP A 238 -13.02 -0.42 -4.95
CA ASP A 238 -14.04 0.60 -5.16
C ASP A 238 -15.28 0.28 -4.31
N VAL A 239 -16.24 1.20 -4.29
CA VAL A 239 -17.51 1.05 -3.55
C VAL A 239 -18.15 -0.29 -3.85
N VAL A 240 -18.48 -1.03 -2.80
CA VAL A 240 -19.17 -2.31 -2.84
C VAL A 240 -20.35 -2.30 -1.89
N GLY A 241 -21.31 -3.19 -2.11
CA GLY A 241 -22.59 -3.20 -1.39
C GLY A 241 -22.59 -4.01 -0.10
N SER A 242 -21.55 -4.82 0.16
CA SER A 242 -21.49 -5.68 1.35
C SER A 242 -20.06 -6.04 1.75
N LYS A 243 -19.92 -6.54 2.98
CA LYS A 243 -18.64 -7.07 3.49
C LYS A 243 -18.15 -8.27 2.67
N GLU A 244 -19.07 -9.12 2.24
CA GLU A 244 -18.76 -10.28 1.40
C GLU A 244 -18.18 -9.84 0.05
N GLU A 245 -18.76 -8.81 -0.58
CA GLU A 245 -18.21 -8.21 -1.80
C GLU A 245 -16.83 -7.60 -1.56
N TYR A 246 -16.68 -6.85 -0.46
CA TYR A 246 -15.38 -6.27 -0.06
C TYR A 246 -14.29 -7.34 0.07
N MET A 247 -14.60 -8.45 0.71
CA MET A 247 -13.65 -9.53 0.97
C MET A 247 -13.46 -10.50 -0.20
N THR A 248 -14.22 -10.36 -1.30
CA THR A 248 -14.14 -11.27 -2.46
C THR A 248 -12.71 -11.39 -3.00
N TRP A 249 -12.03 -10.28 -3.19
CA TRP A 249 -10.68 -10.21 -3.77
C TRP A 249 -9.58 -10.20 -2.72
N TYR A 250 -9.92 -10.17 -1.44
CA TYR A 250 -8.96 -10.00 -0.35
C TYR A 250 -7.86 -11.09 -0.38
N PRO A 251 -6.56 -10.69 -0.41
CA PRO A 251 -5.48 -11.64 -0.61
C PRO A 251 -5.08 -12.42 0.66
N GLY A 252 -5.46 -11.93 1.85
CA GLY A 252 -5.18 -12.56 3.14
C GLY A 252 -4.53 -11.62 4.16
N ASP A 253 -4.73 -11.95 5.45
CA ASP A 253 -4.25 -11.14 6.59
C ASP A 253 -2.71 -11.10 6.69
N ASP A 254 -2.04 -12.07 6.08
CA ASP A 254 -0.57 -12.15 6.01
C ASP A 254 0.04 -11.22 4.95
N LYS A 255 -0.80 -10.56 4.13
CA LYS A 255 -0.37 -9.75 2.99
C LYS A 255 -0.83 -8.30 3.04
N VAL A 256 -1.81 -8.00 3.89
CA VAL A 256 -2.45 -6.67 3.99
C VAL A 256 -2.36 -6.15 5.41
N ASP A 257 -1.93 -4.92 5.54
CA ASP A 257 -1.82 -4.21 6.82
C ASP A 257 -2.93 -3.19 7.01
N ILE A 258 -3.49 -2.65 5.91
CA ILE A 258 -4.45 -1.57 5.90
C ILE A 258 -5.62 -1.92 4.98
N LEU A 259 -6.84 -1.74 5.49
CA LEU A 259 -8.07 -1.82 4.70
C LEU A 259 -8.50 -0.41 4.29
N GLY A 260 -8.71 -0.21 3.00
CA GLY A 260 -9.14 1.04 2.39
C GLY A 260 -10.38 0.87 1.52
N ALA A 261 -10.92 1.96 1.01
CA ALA A 261 -11.96 1.98 -0.01
C ALA A 261 -11.80 3.22 -0.88
N ASP A 262 -12.01 3.06 -2.19
CA ASP A 262 -11.91 4.14 -3.15
C ASP A 262 -13.30 4.68 -3.48
N VAL A 263 -13.47 6.01 -3.37
CA VAL A 263 -14.78 6.65 -3.52
C VAL A 263 -14.67 7.98 -4.24
N TYR A 264 -15.53 8.15 -5.22
CA TYR A 264 -15.75 9.44 -5.86
C TYR A 264 -17.05 10.09 -5.41
N HIS A 265 -16.98 11.39 -5.12
CA HIS A 265 -18.15 12.20 -4.80
C HIS A 265 -18.97 12.47 -6.08
N ARG A 266 -19.89 11.56 -6.43
CA ARG A 266 -20.65 11.64 -7.70
C ARG A 266 -22.01 12.28 -7.57
N ASP A 267 -22.68 12.17 -6.40
CA ASP A 267 -24.09 12.50 -6.21
C ASP A 267 -24.32 13.67 -5.23
N GLY A 268 -23.38 14.57 -5.07
CA GLY A 268 -23.45 15.66 -4.11
C GLY A 268 -23.33 15.20 -2.65
N ALA A 269 -23.56 16.10 -1.70
CA ALA A 269 -23.40 15.83 -0.26
C ALA A 269 -24.26 14.66 0.23
N GLU A 270 -25.54 14.58 -0.24
CA GLU A 270 -26.45 13.50 0.15
C GLU A 270 -25.99 12.11 -0.31
N GLY A 271 -25.34 12.02 -1.47
CA GLY A 271 -24.75 10.77 -1.97
C GLY A 271 -23.58 10.33 -1.12
N THR A 272 -22.73 11.26 -0.73
CA THR A 272 -21.59 11.03 0.14
C THR A 272 -22.00 10.60 1.53
N ASP A 273 -23.01 11.26 2.13
CA ASP A 273 -23.53 10.89 3.46
C ASP A 273 -24.11 9.48 3.46
N ARG A 274 -24.86 9.10 2.41
CA ARG A 274 -25.39 7.73 2.27
C ARG A 274 -24.26 6.70 2.14
N TRP A 275 -23.20 7.06 1.45
CA TRP A 275 -22.06 6.17 1.28
C TRP A 275 -21.30 5.98 2.59
N PHE A 276 -21.01 7.04 3.37
CA PHE A 276 -20.41 6.92 4.70
C PHE A 276 -21.28 6.09 5.65
N ALA A 277 -22.60 6.29 5.63
CA ALA A 277 -23.52 5.46 6.40
C ALA A 277 -23.49 3.98 5.98
N SER A 278 -23.29 3.70 4.69
CA SER A 278 -23.16 2.33 4.18
C SER A 278 -21.83 1.68 4.56
N ILE A 279 -20.73 2.45 4.57
CA ILE A 279 -19.43 1.98 5.07
C ILE A 279 -19.54 1.58 6.54
N ASP A 280 -20.07 2.45 7.39
CA ASP A 280 -20.20 2.19 8.81
C ASP A 280 -21.02 0.92 9.06
N SER A 281 -22.11 0.72 8.32
CA SER A 281 -22.92 -0.49 8.38
C SER A 281 -22.26 -1.75 7.78
N THR A 282 -21.38 -1.57 6.80
CA THR A 282 -20.77 -2.68 6.04
C THR A 282 -19.42 -3.10 6.62
N TYR A 283 -18.64 -2.14 7.12
CA TYR A 283 -17.24 -2.33 7.55
C TYR A 283 -17.00 -2.06 9.03
N GLY A 284 -17.93 -1.41 9.73
CA GLY A 284 -17.81 -0.99 11.13
C GLY A 284 -18.08 -2.08 12.17
N SER A 285 -18.21 -3.35 11.77
CA SER A 285 -18.54 -4.46 12.69
C SER A 285 -17.45 -5.51 12.77
#